data_af3ade617221c3f50f520753ebbb9f8b
#
_entry.id   af3ade617221c3f50f520753ebbb9f8b
#
_cell.length_a   1.000
_cell.length_b   1.000
_cell.length_c   1.000
_cell.angle_alpha   90.00
_cell.angle_beta   90.00
_cell.angle_gamma   90.00
#
_symmetry.space_group_name_H-M   'P 1'
#
loop_
_entity.id
_entity.type
_entity.pdbx_description
1 polymer ?
#
loop_
_entity_poly.entity_id
_entity_poly.type
_entity_poly.pdbx_seq_one_letter_code
_entity_poly.pdbx_strand_id
1 'polypeptide(L)'
;MSSRKKIAILVDLELNDQSGGHVKFWERISQSLVKKKLNIDLVFFFLGKKKKTIKVSENINFHIYKPGFSSSNLSFLGIDADITDLSPINLGLLFELRHYNLIHTTDQLHCMAKTAKLASRIWKTPLTTSYHTDTPSYTEYYILEILKKLPNFLDKLFIKKLRIHKRIS
;
A
#
# COMPACT_ATOMS: atom_id res chain seq x y z
N MET A 1 -4.06 -1.90 34.10
CA MET A 1 -3.55 -2.78 33.04
C MET A 1 -3.08 -1.90 31.89
N SER A 2 -1.81 -1.97 31.51
CA SER A 2 -1.31 -1.21 30.34
C SER A 2 -1.97 -1.77 29.08
N SER A 3 -2.61 -0.93 28.28
CA SER A 3 -3.17 -1.36 27.00
C SER A 3 -2.06 -1.86 26.09
N ARG A 4 -2.29 -2.97 25.37
CA ARG A 4 -1.34 -3.51 24.39
C ARG A 4 -1.03 -2.42 23.34
N LYS A 5 0.22 -2.29 22.96
CA LYS A 5 0.59 -1.39 21.85
C LYS A 5 0.09 -1.94 20.53
N LYS A 6 -0.44 -1.06 19.68
CA LYS A 6 -0.97 -1.41 18.36
C LYS A 6 -0.01 -0.94 17.25
N ILE A 7 0.30 -1.84 16.33
CA ILE A 7 1.17 -1.55 15.17
C ILE A 7 0.36 -1.75 13.89
N ALA A 8 0.35 -0.74 13.03
CA ALA A 8 -0.20 -0.81 11.69
C ALA A 8 0.90 -1.18 10.69
N ILE A 9 0.66 -2.21 9.88
CA ILE A 9 1.54 -2.64 8.78
C ILE A 9 0.78 -2.46 7.48
N LEU A 10 1.19 -1.52 6.63
CA LEU A 10 0.47 -1.13 5.43
C LEU A 10 1.09 -1.82 4.21
N VAL A 11 0.38 -2.82 3.68
CA VAL A 11 0.74 -3.56 2.46
C VAL A 11 -0.19 -3.08 1.35
N ASP A 12 0.24 -2.10 0.56
CA ASP A 12 -0.58 -1.37 -0.42
C ASP A 12 -0.85 -2.19 -1.71
N LEU A 13 -1.20 -3.46 -1.53
CA LEU A 13 -1.51 -4.42 -2.60
C LEU A 13 -2.73 -5.26 -2.21
N GLU A 14 -3.39 -5.86 -3.20
CA GLU A 14 -4.55 -6.72 -2.98
C GLU A 14 -4.15 -8.04 -2.31
N LEU A 15 -4.89 -8.41 -1.28
CA LEU A 15 -4.80 -9.74 -0.66
C LEU A 15 -5.71 -10.72 -1.40
N ASN A 16 -5.11 -11.61 -2.20
CA ASN A 16 -5.79 -12.71 -2.89
C ASN A 16 -4.86 -13.91 -3.06
N ASP A 17 -5.39 -15.03 -3.54
CA ASP A 17 -4.61 -16.28 -3.68
C ASP A 17 -3.51 -16.19 -4.75
N GLN A 18 -3.65 -15.31 -5.74
CA GLN A 18 -2.71 -15.07 -6.83
C GLN A 18 -1.75 -13.91 -6.53
N SER A 19 -1.82 -13.32 -5.33
CA SER A 19 -0.98 -12.18 -4.95
C SER A 19 0.50 -12.51 -5.07
N GLY A 20 1.27 -11.53 -5.54
CA GLY A 20 2.72 -11.64 -5.72
C GLY A 20 3.51 -11.85 -4.42
N GLY A 21 4.81 -12.07 -4.57
CA GLY A 21 5.72 -12.41 -3.47
C GLY A 21 5.71 -11.42 -2.30
N HIS A 22 5.48 -10.14 -2.57
CA HIS A 22 5.40 -9.09 -1.54
C HIS A 22 4.22 -9.34 -0.56
N VAL A 23 3.02 -9.58 -1.08
CA VAL A 23 1.83 -9.87 -0.25
C VAL A 23 2.03 -11.19 0.48
N LYS A 24 2.50 -12.23 -0.21
CA LYS A 24 2.77 -13.56 0.38
C LYS A 24 3.83 -13.52 1.47
N PHE A 25 4.83 -12.66 1.36
CA PHE A 25 5.82 -12.44 2.42
C PHE A 25 5.15 -11.97 3.72
N TRP A 26 4.29 -10.93 3.65
CA TRP A 26 3.62 -10.40 4.83
C TRP A 26 2.54 -11.34 5.39
N GLU A 27 1.86 -12.08 4.52
CA GLU A 27 0.94 -13.13 4.92
C GLU A 27 1.67 -14.24 5.71
N ARG A 28 2.82 -14.72 5.23
CA ARG A 28 3.64 -15.73 5.92
C ARG A 28 4.22 -15.21 7.24
N ILE A 29 4.68 -13.96 7.29
CA ILE A 29 5.11 -13.33 8.53
C ILE A 29 3.97 -13.34 9.55
N SER A 30 2.77 -12.89 9.17
CA SER A 30 1.63 -12.88 10.06
C SER A 30 1.32 -14.27 10.62
N GLN A 31 1.31 -15.31 9.77
CA GLN A 31 1.10 -16.69 10.16
C GLN A 31 2.18 -17.23 11.13
N SER A 32 3.44 -16.84 10.90
CA SER A 32 4.55 -17.21 11.78
C SER A 32 4.42 -16.56 13.16
N LEU A 33 3.89 -15.33 13.19
CA LEU A 33 3.68 -14.58 14.44
C LEU A 33 2.47 -15.07 15.25
N VAL A 34 1.49 -15.73 14.62
CA VAL A 34 0.35 -16.37 15.33
C VAL A 34 0.83 -17.34 16.41
N LYS A 35 1.90 -18.08 16.14
CA LYS A 35 2.48 -19.08 17.07
C LYS A 35 3.24 -18.42 18.23
N LYS A 36 3.50 -17.11 18.19
CA LYS A 36 4.25 -16.39 19.21
C LYS A 36 3.29 -15.61 20.12
N LYS A 37 3.49 -15.72 21.43
CA LYS A 37 2.75 -14.92 22.42
C LYS A 37 3.31 -13.49 22.41
N LEU A 38 2.82 -12.65 21.51
CA LEU A 38 3.20 -11.24 21.43
C LEU A 38 2.33 -10.40 22.36
N ASN A 39 2.95 -9.50 23.12
CA ASN A 39 2.22 -8.50 23.92
C ASN A 39 1.95 -7.21 23.15
N ILE A 40 1.66 -7.36 21.85
CA ILE A 40 1.32 -6.28 20.91
C ILE A 40 0.19 -6.72 19.99
N ASP A 41 -0.62 -5.79 19.54
CA ASP A 41 -1.64 -6.03 18.52
C ASP A 41 -1.07 -5.59 17.15
N LEU A 42 -1.12 -6.50 16.18
CA LEU A 42 -0.68 -6.25 14.80
C LEU A 42 -1.89 -6.18 13.87
N VAL A 43 -1.96 -5.12 13.09
CA VAL A 43 -2.99 -4.96 12.08
C VAL A 43 -2.31 -4.76 10.72
N PHE A 44 -2.54 -5.71 9.83
CA PHE A 44 -2.05 -5.66 8.46
C PHE A 44 -3.13 -5.07 7.57
N PHE A 45 -2.80 -4.03 6.84
CA PHE A 45 -3.69 -3.34 5.91
C PHE A 45 -3.37 -3.78 4.49
N PHE A 46 -4.37 -4.37 3.83
CA PHE A 46 -4.29 -4.78 2.44
C PHE A 46 -5.37 -4.06 1.64
N LEU A 47 -5.20 -4.05 0.31
CA LEU A 47 -6.25 -3.63 -0.61
C LEU A 47 -7.18 -4.80 -0.95
N GLY A 48 -8.37 -4.48 -1.43
CA GLY A 48 -9.32 -5.44 -1.95
C GLY A 48 -10.61 -4.77 -2.44
N LYS A 49 -11.48 -5.56 -3.06
CA LYS A 49 -12.72 -5.07 -3.69
C LYS A 49 -13.75 -4.51 -2.69
N LYS A 50 -13.71 -5.00 -1.44
CA LYS A 50 -14.65 -4.57 -0.39
C LYS A 50 -13.90 -4.40 0.93
N LYS A 51 -14.32 -3.41 1.74
CA LYS A 51 -13.81 -3.24 3.10
C LYS A 51 -14.22 -4.45 3.94
N LYS A 52 -13.24 -5.09 4.60
CA LYS A 52 -13.45 -6.27 5.43
C LYS A 52 -12.36 -6.35 6.49
N THR A 53 -12.71 -6.85 7.68
CA THR A 53 -11.75 -7.24 8.71
C THR A 53 -11.73 -8.76 8.84
N ILE A 54 -10.54 -9.35 8.82
CA ILE A 54 -10.32 -10.79 9.00
C ILE A 54 -9.51 -10.96 10.28
N LYS A 55 -10.07 -11.66 11.27
CA LYS A 55 -9.34 -12.01 12.48
C LYS A 55 -8.46 -13.22 12.20
N VAL A 56 -7.14 -13.05 12.29
CA VAL A 56 -6.16 -14.12 12.08
C VAL A 56 -5.84 -14.83 13.40
N SER A 57 -5.71 -14.06 14.49
CA SER A 57 -5.53 -14.57 15.86
C SER A 57 -6.08 -13.56 16.87
N GLU A 58 -5.84 -13.78 18.17
CA GLU A 58 -6.26 -12.86 19.24
C GLU A 58 -5.68 -11.44 19.03
N ASN A 59 -4.41 -11.35 18.59
CA ASN A 59 -3.64 -10.12 18.49
C ASN A 59 -3.20 -9.79 17.05
N ILE A 60 -3.70 -10.50 16.03
CA ILE A 60 -3.38 -10.27 14.61
C ILE A 60 -4.67 -10.18 13.81
N ASN A 61 -4.85 -9.06 13.10
CA ASN A 61 -5.98 -8.81 12.23
C ASN A 61 -5.52 -8.34 10.84
N PHE A 62 -6.27 -8.71 9.81
CA PHE A 62 -6.15 -8.14 8.47
C PHE A 62 -7.31 -7.17 8.23
N HIS A 63 -6.99 -5.95 7.87
CA HIS A 63 -7.95 -4.94 7.43
C HIS A 63 -7.83 -4.78 5.92
N ILE A 64 -8.90 -5.13 5.21
CA ILE A 64 -8.97 -5.00 3.76
C ILE A 64 -9.64 -3.66 3.45
N TYR A 65 -8.96 -2.82 2.68
CA TYR A 65 -9.45 -1.52 2.25
C TYR A 65 -9.80 -1.54 0.77
N LYS A 66 -10.89 -0.85 0.43
CA LYS A 66 -11.21 -0.58 -0.96
C LYS A 66 -10.38 0.61 -1.43
N PRO A 67 -9.67 0.52 -2.58
CA PRO A 67 -8.99 1.68 -3.15
C PRO A 67 -9.97 2.80 -3.47
N GLY A 68 -9.55 4.04 -3.30
CA GLY A 68 -10.32 5.21 -3.70
C GLY A 68 -10.40 5.32 -5.22
N PHE A 69 -9.25 5.15 -5.90
CA PHE A 69 -9.16 5.02 -7.35
C PHE A 69 -8.26 3.83 -7.69
N SER A 70 -8.88 2.73 -8.07
CA SER A 70 -8.16 1.48 -8.35
C SER A 70 -7.45 1.50 -9.70
N SER A 71 -6.23 0.96 -9.75
CA SER A 71 -5.52 0.66 -10.99
C SER A 71 -6.32 -0.28 -11.90
N SER A 72 -7.17 -1.15 -11.35
CA SER A 72 -8.07 -2.01 -12.12
C SER A 72 -9.07 -1.22 -12.99
N ASN A 73 -9.34 0.04 -12.66
CA ASN A 73 -10.16 0.91 -13.50
C ASN A 73 -9.46 1.29 -14.83
N LEU A 74 -8.15 1.01 -14.95
CA LEU A 74 -7.36 1.21 -16.17
C LEU A 74 -7.23 -0.07 -17.02
N SER A 75 -7.85 -1.17 -16.60
CA SER A 75 -7.79 -2.45 -17.32
C SER A 75 -8.33 -2.37 -18.75
N PHE A 76 -9.23 -1.41 -19.06
CA PHE A 76 -9.70 -1.15 -20.41
C PHE A 76 -8.57 -0.72 -21.38
N LEU A 77 -7.42 -0.27 -20.86
CA LEU A 77 -6.21 0.02 -21.64
C LEU A 77 -5.36 -1.25 -21.90
N GLY A 78 -5.84 -2.43 -21.52
CA GLY A 78 -5.14 -3.70 -21.66
C GLY A 78 -3.89 -3.81 -20.77
N ILE A 79 -3.91 -3.15 -19.62
CA ILE A 79 -2.85 -3.20 -18.61
C ILE A 79 -3.34 -4.10 -17.49
N ASP A 80 -2.70 -5.25 -17.36
CA ASP A 80 -2.94 -6.18 -16.27
C ASP A 80 -1.93 -5.86 -15.15
N ALA A 81 -2.36 -5.03 -14.21
CA ALA A 81 -1.54 -4.63 -13.08
C ALA A 81 -2.22 -5.03 -11.77
N ASP A 82 -1.43 -5.36 -10.78
CA ASP A 82 -1.90 -5.60 -9.41
C ASP A 82 -2.79 -4.44 -8.95
N ILE A 83 -3.85 -4.75 -8.19
CA ILE A 83 -4.74 -3.72 -7.66
C ILE A 83 -3.96 -2.85 -6.68
N THR A 84 -3.76 -1.60 -7.07
CA THR A 84 -3.18 -0.55 -6.24
C THR A 84 -4.15 0.62 -6.13
N ASP A 85 -3.99 1.44 -5.09
CA ASP A 85 -4.75 2.68 -4.94
C ASP A 85 -3.96 3.85 -5.51
N LEU A 86 -4.45 4.40 -6.62
CA LEU A 86 -3.87 5.55 -7.30
C LEU A 86 -4.31 6.88 -6.70
N SER A 87 -5.18 6.87 -5.67
CA SER A 87 -5.59 8.08 -4.96
C SER A 87 -4.39 8.75 -4.29
N PRO A 88 -4.38 10.08 -4.16
CA PRO A 88 -3.30 10.78 -3.47
C PRO A 88 -3.25 10.46 -1.98
N ILE A 89 -4.41 10.30 -1.32
CA ILE A 89 -4.56 10.05 0.12
C ILE A 89 -5.88 9.29 0.35
N ASN A 90 -5.89 8.40 1.34
CA ASN A 90 -7.10 7.75 1.84
C ASN A 90 -7.50 8.35 3.20
N LEU A 91 -8.56 9.17 3.22
CA LEU A 91 -9.01 9.86 4.44
C LEU A 91 -9.48 8.88 5.53
N GLY A 92 -10.15 7.80 5.15
CA GLY A 92 -10.59 6.79 6.11
C GLY A 92 -9.42 6.14 6.84
N LEU A 93 -8.38 5.76 6.08
CA LEU A 93 -7.14 5.22 6.64
C LEU A 93 -6.41 6.27 7.49
N LEU A 94 -6.34 7.53 7.03
CA LEU A 94 -5.71 8.62 7.78
C LEU A 94 -6.27 8.71 9.20
N PHE A 95 -7.59 8.76 9.35
CA PHE A 95 -8.23 8.85 10.66
C PHE A 95 -8.11 7.56 11.48
N GLU A 96 -8.05 6.40 10.85
CA GLU A 96 -7.86 5.13 11.55
C GLU A 96 -6.46 5.03 12.15
N LEU A 97 -5.43 5.50 11.44
CA LEU A 97 -4.03 5.43 11.88
C LEU A 97 -3.74 6.20 13.17
N ARG A 98 -4.61 7.11 13.61
CA ARG A 98 -4.47 7.81 14.92
C ARG A 98 -4.49 6.87 16.13
N HIS A 99 -5.03 5.67 15.97
CA HIS A 99 -5.18 4.68 17.05
C HIS A 99 -3.97 3.74 17.20
N TYR A 100 -2.91 3.95 16.41
CA TYR A 100 -1.74 3.09 16.39
C TYR A 100 -0.53 3.78 17.03
N ASN A 101 0.29 2.98 17.71
CA ASN A 101 1.52 3.44 18.37
C ASN A 101 2.73 3.45 17.43
N LEU A 102 2.66 2.70 16.34
CA LEU A 102 3.67 2.65 15.27
C LEU A 102 2.98 2.35 13.95
N ILE A 103 3.44 3.00 12.89
CA ILE A 103 3.03 2.72 11.52
C ILE A 103 4.23 2.18 10.77
N HIS A 104 4.06 1.07 10.04
CA HIS A 104 5.06 0.51 9.13
C HIS A 104 4.49 0.45 7.71
N THR A 105 5.21 1.02 6.74
CA THR A 105 4.86 0.92 5.32
C THR A 105 5.79 -0.01 4.60
N THR A 106 5.28 -0.75 3.63
CA THR A 106 6.04 -1.72 2.85
C THR A 106 6.41 -1.21 1.44
N ASP A 107 6.08 0.05 1.19
CA ASP A 107 6.49 0.85 0.03
C ASP A 107 6.53 2.33 0.40
N GLN A 108 6.85 3.23 -0.56
CA GLN A 108 6.96 4.67 -0.31
C GLN A 108 6.15 5.55 -1.27
N LEU A 109 5.61 4.99 -2.35
CA LEU A 109 5.05 5.76 -3.46
C LEU A 109 3.53 5.75 -3.52
N HIS A 110 2.89 4.67 -3.06
CA HIS A 110 1.47 4.47 -3.20
C HIS A 110 0.61 5.21 -2.15
N CYS A 111 -0.69 5.09 -2.26
CA CYS A 111 -1.66 5.83 -1.45
C CYS A 111 -1.51 5.58 0.05
N MET A 112 -1.34 4.32 0.47
CA MET A 112 -1.20 4.00 1.89
C MET A 112 0.07 4.60 2.48
N ALA A 113 1.20 4.56 1.75
CA ALA A 113 2.46 5.15 2.20
C ALA A 113 2.37 6.67 2.35
N LYS A 114 1.75 7.36 1.38
CA LYS A 114 1.51 8.82 1.44
C LYS A 114 0.59 9.17 2.61
N THR A 115 -0.47 8.38 2.79
CA THR A 115 -1.42 8.53 3.91
C THR A 115 -0.72 8.31 5.25
N ALA A 116 0.13 7.28 5.37
CA ALA A 116 0.91 7.00 6.57
C ALA A 116 1.87 8.15 6.94
N LYS A 117 2.55 8.70 5.93
CA LYS A 117 3.45 9.85 6.10
C LYS A 117 2.70 11.08 6.62
N LEU A 118 1.50 11.33 6.11
CA LEU A 118 0.63 12.40 6.59
C LEU A 118 0.13 12.12 8.02
N ALA A 119 -0.35 10.89 8.29
CA ALA A 119 -0.81 10.46 9.60
C ALA A 119 0.29 10.59 10.66
N SER A 120 1.50 10.12 10.35
CA SER A 120 2.67 10.24 11.23
C SER A 120 2.96 11.70 11.63
N ARG A 121 2.82 12.64 10.69
CA ARG A 121 3.03 14.07 10.96
C ARG A 121 1.92 14.67 11.83
N ILE A 122 0.66 14.37 11.53
CA ILE A 122 -0.51 14.92 12.23
C ILE A 122 -0.62 14.33 13.63
N TRP A 123 -0.54 13.01 13.75
CA TRP A 123 -0.76 12.29 15.01
C TRP A 123 0.51 12.07 15.82
N LYS A 124 1.68 12.51 15.30
CA LYS A 124 3.01 12.30 15.93
C LYS A 124 3.32 10.81 16.17
N THR A 125 2.76 9.92 15.33
CA THR A 125 2.99 8.49 15.41
C THR A 125 4.30 8.13 14.70
N PRO A 126 5.22 7.37 15.31
CA PRO A 126 6.43 6.87 14.64
C PRO A 126 6.11 6.14 13.35
N LEU A 127 6.90 6.40 12.31
CA LEU A 127 6.78 5.77 10.99
C LEU A 127 8.08 5.06 10.64
N THR A 128 7.97 3.81 10.23
CA THR A 128 9.05 3.02 9.65
C THR A 128 8.65 2.52 8.27
N THR A 129 9.63 2.16 7.45
CA THR A 129 9.38 1.65 6.11
C THR A 129 10.36 0.54 5.74
N SER A 130 9.92 -0.38 4.89
CA SER A 130 10.76 -1.39 4.27
C SER A 130 10.60 -1.35 2.76
N TYR A 131 11.63 -1.79 2.04
CA TYR A 131 11.62 -1.97 0.60
C TYR A 131 11.54 -3.44 0.26
N HIS A 132 10.56 -3.82 -0.54
CA HIS A 132 10.37 -5.19 -1.01
C HIS A 132 10.41 -5.29 -2.54
N THR A 133 10.28 -4.15 -3.22
CA THR A 133 10.25 -4.05 -4.69
C THR A 133 10.92 -2.75 -5.10
N ASP A 134 11.67 -2.76 -6.20
CA ASP A 134 12.12 -1.53 -6.84
C ASP A 134 10.94 -0.83 -7.53
N THR A 135 10.09 -0.21 -6.70
CA THR A 135 8.87 0.45 -7.14
C THR A 135 9.13 1.56 -8.17
N PRO A 136 10.21 2.38 -8.09
CA PRO A 136 10.53 3.35 -9.13
C PRO A 136 10.68 2.73 -10.50
N SER A 137 11.55 1.71 -10.65
CA SER A 137 11.78 1.04 -11.93
C SER A 137 10.52 0.33 -12.44
N TYR A 138 9.75 -0.28 -11.54
CA TYR A 138 8.48 -0.92 -11.87
C TYR A 138 7.45 0.09 -12.39
N THR A 139 7.33 1.23 -11.72
CA THR A 139 6.41 2.32 -12.11
C THR A 139 6.81 2.91 -13.46
N GLU A 140 8.12 3.11 -13.70
CA GLU A 140 8.63 3.58 -14.99
C GLU A 140 8.25 2.63 -16.12
N TYR A 141 8.48 1.33 -15.94
CA TYR A 141 8.11 0.32 -16.92
C TYR A 141 6.63 0.39 -17.29
N TYR A 142 5.73 0.41 -16.29
CA TYR A 142 4.29 0.48 -16.54
C TYR A 142 3.84 1.80 -17.17
N ILE A 143 4.42 2.92 -16.76
CA ILE A 143 4.13 4.22 -17.38
C ILE A 143 4.52 4.20 -18.87
N LEU A 144 5.69 3.64 -19.20
CA LEU A 144 6.12 3.53 -20.60
C LEU A 144 5.19 2.61 -21.40
N GLU A 145 4.73 1.50 -20.82
CA GLU A 145 3.75 0.61 -21.48
C GLU A 145 2.39 1.28 -21.70
N ILE A 146 1.93 2.09 -20.73
CA ILE A 146 0.72 2.91 -20.89
C ILE A 146 0.89 3.94 -22.00
N LEU A 147 2.01 4.64 -22.03
CA LEU A 147 2.28 5.67 -23.03
C LEU A 147 2.32 5.08 -24.45
N LYS A 148 2.91 3.89 -24.63
CA LYS A 148 2.93 3.21 -25.94
C LYS A 148 1.54 2.87 -26.48
N LYS A 149 0.54 2.70 -25.60
CA LYS A 149 -0.85 2.35 -25.94
C LYS A 149 -1.74 3.59 -26.14
N LEU A 150 -1.25 4.78 -25.80
CA LEU A 150 -1.97 6.05 -25.99
C LEU A 150 -1.75 6.63 -27.39
N PRO A 151 -2.72 7.39 -27.94
CA PRO A 151 -2.55 8.10 -29.21
C PRO A 151 -1.37 9.09 -29.15
N ASN A 152 -0.56 9.17 -30.22
CA ASN A 152 0.70 9.92 -30.31
C ASN A 152 0.64 11.41 -29.89
N PHE A 153 -0.55 12.05 -29.86
CA PHE A 153 -0.66 13.44 -29.41
C PHE A 153 -0.58 13.61 -27.89
N LEU A 154 -0.95 12.58 -27.12
CA LEU A 154 -0.88 12.58 -25.66
C LEU A 154 0.54 12.25 -25.16
N ASP A 155 1.31 11.52 -25.96
CA ASP A 155 2.68 11.12 -25.65
C ASP A 155 3.58 12.34 -25.40
N LYS A 156 3.53 13.34 -26.28
CA LYS A 156 4.31 14.59 -26.16
C LYS A 156 3.95 15.44 -24.93
N LEU A 157 2.70 15.41 -24.49
CA LEU A 157 2.20 16.16 -23.33
C LEU A 157 2.64 15.51 -22.01
N PHE A 158 2.63 14.18 -21.97
CA PHE A 158 3.00 13.41 -20.78
C PHE A 158 4.52 13.36 -20.58
N ILE A 159 5.32 13.13 -21.63
CA ILE A 159 6.79 13.11 -21.56
C ILE A 159 7.34 14.46 -21.10
N LYS A 160 6.74 15.57 -21.54
CA LYS A 160 7.15 16.92 -21.13
C LYS A 160 6.82 17.20 -19.65
N LYS A 161 5.77 16.59 -19.11
CA LYS A 161 5.33 16.75 -17.72
C LYS A 161 5.98 15.74 -16.78
N LEU A 162 6.40 14.57 -17.28
CA LEU A 162 7.07 13.49 -16.57
C LEU A 162 8.60 13.60 -16.57
N ARG A 163 9.17 14.80 -16.68
CA ARG A 163 10.59 15.03 -16.32
C ARG A 163 10.89 14.68 -14.86
N ILE A 164 10.33 13.55 -14.41
CA ILE A 164 10.50 12.97 -13.07
C ILE A 164 11.92 12.40 -12.92
N HIS A 165 12.58 12.00 -14.02
CA HIS A 165 13.93 11.44 -14.02
C HIS A 165 15.05 12.35 -13.50
N LYS A 166 14.87 13.68 -13.48
CA LYS A 166 15.93 14.60 -13.03
C LYS A 166 15.80 15.07 -11.57
N ARG A 167 14.83 14.53 -10.81
CA ARG A 167 14.61 14.92 -9.41
C ARG A 167 14.86 13.81 -8.39
N ILE A 168 15.30 12.64 -8.83
CA ILE A 168 15.54 11.47 -7.95
C ILE A 168 17.01 10.98 -8.03
N SER A 169 17.86 11.61 -8.83
CA SER A 169 19.30 11.40 -8.79
C SER A 169 19.98 12.46 -7.93
#